data_31e47791a59d2de9ffd8a6019d54b2c5
#
_entry.id   31e47791a59d2de9ffd8a6019d54b2c5
#
_cell.length_a   1.000
_cell.length_b   1.000
_cell.length_c   1.000
_cell.angle_alpha   90.00
_cell.angle_beta   90.00
_cell.angle_gamma   90.00
#
_symmetry.space_group_name_H-M   'P 1'
#
loop_
_entity.id
_entity.type
_entity.pdbx_description
1 polymer ?
#
loop_
_entity_poly.entity_id
_entity_poly.type
_entity_poly.pdbx_seq_one_letter_code
_entity_poly.pdbx_strand_id
1 'polypeptide(L)'
;MKLLTTLLLVALCSLAGPAQGTLPEPEFADTFFRLDADRLVPLERQTGYIQAKASGFIVMSVKSSFEFPGAKSPVRFRSDQPLDFVVRFPLAPLAVDPNTVYFLRKMNSKKKTRELSLMVGHASPGGATMNNDPAQGALPVTFARYGSSSLKMTTGPLPPGEYALGRPYIQTAFCFGID
;
A
#
# COMPACT_ATOMS: atom_id res chain seq x y z
N MET A 1 -68.04 29.43 -35.84
CA MET A 1 -67.44 28.88 -34.64
C MET A 1 -66.22 28.08 -35.07
N LYS A 2 -65.02 28.60 -34.87
CA LYS A 2 -63.73 27.93 -35.20
C LYS A 2 -63.06 27.59 -33.90
N LEU A 3 -62.96 26.30 -33.57
CA LEU A 3 -62.18 25.79 -32.45
C LEU A 3 -60.68 25.87 -32.78
N LEU A 4 -59.98 26.62 -31.97
CA LEU A 4 -58.53 26.72 -32.02
C LEU A 4 -57.96 25.65 -31.09
N THR A 5 -57.39 24.59 -31.64
CA THR A 5 -56.72 23.54 -30.89
C THR A 5 -55.25 23.95 -30.68
N THR A 6 -54.92 24.42 -29.49
CA THR A 6 -53.51 24.77 -29.12
C THR A 6 -52.77 23.50 -28.73
N LEU A 7 -51.83 23.09 -29.58
CA LEU A 7 -50.93 21.93 -29.33
C LEU A 7 -49.79 22.40 -28.40
N LEU A 8 -49.81 21.99 -27.14
CA LEU A 8 -48.74 22.26 -26.17
C LEU A 8 -47.62 21.22 -26.34
N LEU A 9 -46.55 21.66 -27.01
CA LEU A 9 -45.34 20.84 -27.19
C LEU A 9 -44.47 20.94 -25.93
N VAL A 10 -44.58 19.95 -25.04
CA VAL A 10 -43.69 19.85 -23.87
C VAL A 10 -42.33 19.33 -24.33
N ALA A 11 -41.35 20.22 -24.45
CA ALA A 11 -39.96 19.85 -24.67
C ALA A 11 -39.39 19.22 -23.39
N LEU A 12 -39.27 17.89 -23.34
CA LEU A 12 -38.49 17.17 -22.32
C LEU A 12 -37.01 17.48 -22.58
N CYS A 13 -36.47 18.50 -21.92
CA CYS A 13 -34.99 18.63 -21.80
C CYS A 13 -34.49 17.51 -20.91
N SER A 14 -33.97 16.43 -21.51
CA SER A 14 -33.21 15.43 -20.82
C SER A 14 -31.93 16.08 -20.27
N LEU A 15 -31.90 16.39 -19.00
CA LEU A 15 -30.69 16.73 -18.26
C LEU A 15 -29.82 15.48 -18.21
N ALA A 16 -29.04 15.27 -19.26
CA ALA A 16 -27.90 14.36 -19.19
C ALA A 16 -26.90 14.97 -18.19
N GLY A 17 -27.02 14.58 -16.94
CA GLY A 17 -26.00 14.89 -15.93
C GLY A 17 -24.65 14.37 -16.42
N PRO A 18 -23.55 15.05 -16.07
CA PRO A 18 -22.22 14.56 -16.42
C PRO A 18 -22.10 13.13 -15.91
N ALA A 19 -21.77 12.20 -16.79
CA ALA A 19 -21.44 10.84 -16.41
C ALA A 19 -20.30 10.94 -15.40
N GLN A 20 -20.59 10.68 -14.12
CA GLN A 20 -19.55 10.58 -13.11
C GLN A 20 -18.64 9.43 -13.55
N GLY A 21 -17.49 9.78 -14.12
CA GLY A 21 -16.48 8.81 -14.49
C GLY A 21 -16.18 7.93 -13.26
N THR A 22 -16.35 6.63 -13.41
CA THR A 22 -16.02 5.68 -12.34
C THR A 22 -14.52 5.80 -12.09
N LEU A 23 -14.14 6.08 -10.84
CA LEU A 23 -12.74 6.10 -10.43
C LEU A 23 -12.10 4.74 -10.74
N PRO A 24 -10.86 4.70 -11.27
CA PRO A 24 -10.20 3.44 -11.55
C PRO A 24 -9.87 2.72 -10.24
N GLU A 25 -10.34 1.49 -10.09
CA GLU A 25 -10.10 0.66 -8.90
C GLU A 25 -9.31 -0.61 -9.28
N PRO A 26 -8.42 -1.12 -8.38
CA PRO A 26 -7.76 -2.39 -8.58
C PRO A 26 -8.77 -3.53 -8.80
N GLU A 27 -8.48 -4.44 -9.70
CA GLU A 27 -9.35 -5.62 -9.95
C GLU A 27 -9.33 -6.58 -8.76
N PHE A 28 -8.15 -6.81 -8.17
CA PHE A 28 -7.94 -7.78 -7.09
C PHE A 28 -7.76 -7.10 -5.74
N ALA A 29 -8.32 -7.71 -4.69
CA ALA A 29 -8.09 -7.29 -3.31
C ALA A 29 -6.61 -7.38 -2.93
N ASP A 30 -6.19 -6.56 -1.96
CA ASP A 30 -4.82 -6.51 -1.45
C ASP A 30 -3.74 -6.21 -2.52
N THR A 31 -4.13 -5.69 -3.68
CA THR A 31 -3.20 -5.28 -4.73
C THR A 31 -3.05 -3.77 -4.72
N PHE A 32 -1.80 -3.31 -4.55
CA PHE A 32 -1.49 -1.89 -4.48
C PHE A 32 -1.06 -1.34 -5.82
N PHE A 33 -1.58 -0.16 -6.14
CA PHE A 33 -1.19 0.65 -7.27
C PHE A 33 -0.84 2.06 -6.79
N ARG A 34 0.09 2.72 -7.44
CA ARG A 34 0.21 4.17 -7.29
C ARG A 34 -0.91 4.86 -8.06
N LEU A 35 -1.53 5.84 -7.42
CA LEU A 35 -2.45 6.76 -8.07
C LEU A 35 -1.65 7.93 -8.67
N ASP A 36 -1.66 8.04 -9.99
CA ASP A 36 -1.03 9.12 -10.73
C ASP A 36 -2.10 9.87 -11.53
N ALA A 37 -2.52 11.02 -11.02
CA ALA A 37 -3.75 11.70 -11.44
C ALA A 37 -4.96 10.72 -11.37
N ASP A 38 -5.51 10.32 -12.51
CA ASP A 38 -6.65 9.40 -12.59
C ASP A 38 -6.26 8.02 -13.12
N ARG A 39 -4.98 7.63 -12.98
CA ARG A 39 -4.48 6.33 -13.47
C ARG A 39 -3.87 5.51 -12.36
N LEU A 40 -4.11 4.20 -12.41
CA LEU A 40 -3.44 3.24 -11.55
C LEU A 40 -2.15 2.76 -12.22
N VAL A 41 -1.01 3.08 -11.61
CA VAL A 41 0.31 2.65 -12.05
C VAL A 41 0.72 1.44 -11.20
N PRO A 42 1.01 0.28 -11.81
CA PRO A 42 1.36 -0.91 -11.05
C PRO A 42 2.70 -0.74 -10.31
N LEU A 43 2.77 -1.29 -9.12
CA LEU A 43 4.00 -1.44 -8.36
C LEU A 43 4.69 -2.77 -8.67
N GLU A 44 5.95 -2.90 -8.31
CA GLU A 44 6.67 -4.15 -8.41
C GLU A 44 6.13 -5.16 -7.39
N ARG A 45 5.39 -6.18 -7.84
CA ARG A 45 4.93 -7.27 -6.98
C ARG A 45 6.02 -8.30 -6.80
N GLN A 46 6.43 -8.53 -5.54
CA GLN A 46 7.49 -9.48 -5.19
C GLN A 46 7.03 -10.42 -4.09
N THR A 47 7.47 -11.68 -4.18
CA THR A 47 7.34 -12.64 -3.08
C THR A 47 8.69 -12.79 -2.40
N GLY A 48 8.74 -12.41 -1.12
CA GLY A 48 9.92 -12.57 -0.29
C GLY A 48 10.03 -13.99 0.28
N TYR A 49 11.23 -14.36 0.67
CA TYR A 49 11.49 -15.59 1.43
C TYR A 49 11.96 -15.24 2.84
N ILE A 50 11.60 -16.10 3.80
CA ILE A 50 11.98 -15.89 5.20
C ILE A 50 13.44 -16.25 5.38
N GLN A 51 14.20 -15.31 5.96
CA GLN A 51 15.55 -15.52 6.45
C GLN A 51 15.57 -15.37 7.96
N ALA A 52 16.14 -16.36 8.64
CA ALA A 52 16.42 -16.29 10.06
C ALA A 52 17.93 -16.38 10.28
N LYS A 53 18.46 -15.47 11.10
CA LYS A 53 19.88 -15.43 11.43
C LYS A 53 20.03 -15.36 12.94
N ALA A 54 20.86 -16.23 13.50
CA ALA A 54 21.29 -16.17 14.87
C ALA A 54 22.80 -15.83 14.90
N SER A 55 23.20 -14.99 15.82
CA SER A 55 24.60 -14.58 16.01
C SER A 55 24.89 -14.30 17.48
N GLY A 56 26.15 -14.47 17.88
CA GLY A 56 26.62 -14.27 19.26
C GLY A 56 26.83 -15.59 20.01
N PHE A 57 27.67 -15.55 21.04
CA PHE A 57 27.99 -16.69 21.89
C PHE A 57 27.51 -16.49 23.33
N ILE A 58 27.78 -15.33 23.93
CA ILE A 58 27.33 -14.96 25.28
C ILE A 58 26.03 -14.19 25.21
N VAL A 59 25.93 -13.27 24.23
CA VAL A 59 24.69 -12.55 23.90
C VAL A 59 24.22 -13.03 22.54
N MET A 60 23.14 -13.78 22.52
CA MET A 60 22.57 -14.31 21.29
C MET A 60 21.59 -13.30 20.69
N SER A 61 21.76 -12.96 19.43
CA SER A 61 20.83 -12.14 18.66
C SER A 61 20.17 -13.00 17.60
N VAL A 62 18.85 -12.99 17.55
CA VAL A 62 18.07 -13.65 16.51
C VAL A 62 17.33 -12.59 15.72
N LYS A 63 17.48 -12.64 14.38
CA LYS A 63 16.75 -11.75 13.46
C LYS A 63 16.02 -12.60 12.44
N SER A 64 14.78 -12.26 12.20
CA SER A 64 14.00 -12.81 11.10
C SER A 64 13.56 -11.69 10.16
N SER A 65 13.61 -11.94 8.87
CA SER A 65 13.25 -10.96 7.85
C SER A 65 12.66 -11.63 6.62
N PHE A 66 11.86 -10.90 5.87
CA PHE A 66 11.61 -11.22 4.46
C PHE A 66 12.74 -10.63 3.62
N GLU A 67 13.31 -11.45 2.76
CA GLU A 67 14.31 -11.04 1.79
C GLU A 67 13.72 -11.13 0.38
N PHE A 68 13.82 -10.02 -0.38
CA PHE A 68 13.26 -9.88 -1.72
C PHE A 68 14.39 -9.77 -2.73
N PRO A 69 14.28 -10.42 -3.90
CA PRO A 69 15.29 -10.33 -4.95
C PRO A 69 15.48 -8.91 -5.48
N GLY A 70 16.68 -8.59 -5.94
CA GLY A 70 17.03 -7.29 -6.50
C GLY A 70 17.38 -6.25 -5.44
N ALA A 71 18.47 -5.53 -5.67
CA ALA A 71 18.93 -4.45 -4.76
C ALA A 71 18.05 -3.20 -4.83
N LYS A 72 17.37 -2.98 -5.95
CA LYS A 72 16.48 -1.85 -6.20
C LYS A 72 15.23 -2.30 -6.92
N SER A 73 14.12 -1.61 -6.66
CA SER A 73 12.91 -1.75 -7.46
C SER A 73 13.07 -1.08 -8.83
N PRO A 74 12.55 -1.67 -9.90
CA PRO A 74 12.47 -0.99 -11.21
C PRO A 74 11.42 0.13 -11.22
N VAL A 75 10.48 0.11 -10.26
CA VAL A 75 9.46 1.17 -10.13
C VAL A 75 10.02 2.27 -9.24
N ARG A 76 10.21 3.47 -9.82
CA ARG A 76 10.86 4.60 -9.14
C ARG A 76 9.96 5.83 -9.10
N PHE A 77 9.99 6.55 -7.99
CA PHE A 77 9.29 7.83 -7.81
C PHE A 77 10.24 8.89 -7.26
N ARG A 78 9.81 10.16 -7.33
CA ARG A 78 10.57 11.29 -6.78
C ARG A 78 10.22 11.53 -5.33
N SER A 79 11.18 12.05 -4.56
CA SER A 79 11.06 12.23 -3.10
C SER A 79 10.33 13.50 -2.65
N ASP A 80 10.07 14.43 -3.58
CA ASP A 80 9.63 15.79 -3.28
C ASP A 80 8.11 15.94 -3.08
N GLN A 81 7.35 14.87 -3.26
CA GLN A 81 5.88 14.92 -3.22
C GLN A 81 5.28 13.80 -2.36
N PRO A 82 4.13 14.08 -1.74
CA PRO A 82 3.29 13.02 -1.18
C PRO A 82 2.94 11.98 -2.24
N LEU A 83 2.81 10.73 -1.84
CA LEU A 83 2.43 9.64 -2.72
C LEU A 83 1.06 9.11 -2.31
N ASP A 84 0.20 8.96 -3.30
CA ASP A 84 -1.09 8.32 -3.16
C ASP A 84 -1.03 6.91 -3.76
N PHE A 85 -1.53 5.94 -2.99
CA PHE A 85 -1.70 4.56 -3.42
C PHE A 85 -3.16 4.16 -3.31
N VAL A 86 -3.60 3.25 -4.17
CA VAL A 86 -4.94 2.68 -4.11
C VAL A 86 -4.82 1.19 -3.90
N VAL A 87 -5.63 0.67 -2.99
CA VAL A 87 -5.75 -0.77 -2.72
C VAL A 87 -7.23 -1.14 -2.64
N ARG A 88 -7.63 -2.23 -3.31
CA ARG A 88 -8.96 -2.80 -3.10
C ARG A 88 -8.99 -3.49 -1.74
N PHE A 89 -9.98 -3.13 -0.92
CA PHE A 89 -10.10 -3.61 0.44
C PHE A 89 -11.10 -4.78 0.49
N PRO A 90 -10.68 -5.97 0.95
CA PRO A 90 -11.51 -7.19 0.87
C PRO A 90 -12.68 -7.22 1.86
N LEU A 91 -12.67 -6.32 2.85
CA LEU A 91 -13.67 -6.24 3.91
C LEU A 91 -14.48 -4.94 3.78
N ALA A 92 -15.67 -4.89 4.37
CA ALA A 92 -16.44 -3.66 4.43
C ALA A 92 -15.59 -2.55 5.08
N PRO A 93 -15.37 -1.40 4.43
CA PRO A 93 -14.38 -0.39 4.86
C PRO A 93 -14.59 0.19 6.25
N LEU A 94 -15.73 -0.09 6.90
CA LEU A 94 -16.07 0.46 8.22
C LEU A 94 -15.85 -0.54 9.37
N ALA A 95 -15.46 -1.79 9.08
CA ALA A 95 -15.37 -2.83 10.09
C ALA A 95 -13.96 -3.00 10.70
N VAL A 96 -12.93 -2.53 10.00
CA VAL A 96 -11.53 -2.73 10.41
C VAL A 96 -10.73 -1.46 10.13
N ASP A 97 -9.88 -1.03 11.07
CA ASP A 97 -8.93 0.05 10.85
C ASP A 97 -7.87 -0.39 9.83
N PRO A 98 -7.76 0.27 8.65
CA PRO A 98 -6.79 -0.11 7.63
C PRO A 98 -5.34 -0.02 8.10
N ASN A 99 -5.02 0.80 9.10
CA ASN A 99 -3.68 0.89 9.69
C ASN A 99 -3.25 -0.40 10.42
N THR A 100 -4.21 -1.25 10.80
CA THR A 100 -3.93 -2.57 11.38
C THR A 100 -3.75 -3.67 10.33
N VAL A 101 -4.21 -3.40 9.09
CA VAL A 101 -4.21 -4.37 8.00
C VAL A 101 -3.04 -4.15 7.04
N TYR A 102 -2.67 -2.89 6.80
CA TYR A 102 -1.67 -2.53 5.81
C TYR A 102 -0.52 -1.73 6.43
N PHE A 103 0.65 -1.91 5.87
CA PHE A 103 1.83 -1.14 6.24
C PHE A 103 2.51 -0.53 5.00
N LEU A 104 3.19 0.59 5.23
CA LEU A 104 4.26 1.11 4.40
C LEU A 104 5.55 1.05 5.22
N ARG A 105 6.60 0.41 4.72
CA ARG A 105 7.88 0.29 5.43
C ARG A 105 9.06 0.54 4.52
N LYS A 106 10.10 1.14 5.07
CA LYS A 106 11.41 1.24 4.40
C LYS A 106 12.12 -0.10 4.48
N MET A 107 12.71 -0.52 3.37
CA MET A 107 13.48 -1.75 3.24
C MET A 107 14.99 -1.45 3.40
N ASN A 108 15.71 -2.40 3.94
CA ASN A 108 17.18 -2.37 3.95
C ASN A 108 17.71 -2.93 2.64
N SER A 109 18.35 -2.10 1.83
CA SER A 109 18.98 -2.55 0.57
C SER A 109 20.32 -3.21 0.86
N LYS A 110 20.55 -4.37 0.22
CA LYS A 110 21.79 -5.12 0.17
C LYS A 110 22.29 -5.16 -1.27
N LYS A 111 23.47 -5.76 -1.47
CA LYS A 111 24.10 -5.87 -2.80
C LYS A 111 23.20 -6.52 -3.87
N LYS A 112 22.39 -7.52 -3.50
CA LYS A 112 21.57 -8.33 -4.42
C LYS A 112 20.11 -8.45 -4.00
N THR A 113 19.74 -7.96 -2.81
CA THR A 113 18.42 -8.17 -2.21
C THR A 113 18.00 -6.94 -1.43
N ARG A 114 16.71 -6.87 -1.10
CA ARG A 114 16.10 -5.94 -0.15
C ARG A 114 15.53 -6.73 1.01
N GLU A 115 15.62 -6.20 2.20
CA GLU A 115 15.23 -6.88 3.43
C GLU A 115 14.19 -6.08 4.21
N LEU A 116 13.15 -6.76 4.65
CA LEU A 116 12.12 -6.24 5.53
C LEU A 116 12.18 -7.01 6.86
N SER A 117 12.60 -6.34 7.94
CA SER A 117 12.70 -6.98 9.26
C SER A 117 11.33 -7.40 9.79
N LEU A 118 11.22 -8.62 10.29
CA LEU A 118 10.01 -9.18 10.91
C LEU A 118 10.13 -9.23 12.43
N MET A 119 11.27 -9.70 12.91
CA MET A 119 11.50 -9.97 14.33
C MET A 119 12.95 -9.71 14.68
N VAL A 120 13.16 -9.14 15.85
CA VAL A 120 14.48 -9.03 16.45
C VAL A 120 14.40 -9.53 17.88
N GLY A 121 15.23 -10.50 18.23
CA GLY A 121 15.35 -11.03 19.57
C GLY A 121 16.78 -10.96 20.08
N HIS A 122 16.94 -10.77 21.39
CA HIS A 122 18.22 -10.81 22.08
C HIS A 122 18.07 -11.69 23.33
N ALA A 123 19.03 -12.56 23.54
CA ALA A 123 19.12 -13.37 24.76
C ALA A 123 20.51 -13.23 25.37
N SER A 124 20.57 -13.09 26.70
CA SER A 124 21.80 -13.00 27.49
C SER A 124 21.60 -13.75 28.80
N PRO A 125 22.66 -13.99 29.61
CA PRO A 125 22.50 -14.59 30.93
C PRO A 125 21.57 -13.82 31.88
N GLY A 126 21.35 -12.51 31.62
CA GLY A 126 20.44 -11.66 32.40
C GLY A 126 18.99 -11.65 31.89
N GLY A 127 18.67 -12.37 30.82
CA GLY A 127 17.31 -12.45 30.28
C GLY A 127 17.24 -12.45 28.76
N ALA A 128 16.02 -12.56 28.25
CA ALA A 128 15.72 -12.53 26.81
C ALA A 128 14.66 -11.47 26.50
N THR A 129 14.83 -10.81 25.36
CA THR A 129 13.85 -9.89 24.79
C THR A 129 13.52 -10.30 23.37
N MET A 130 12.27 -10.15 22.98
CA MET A 130 11.83 -10.41 21.62
C MET A 130 10.86 -9.30 21.18
N ASN A 131 11.12 -8.72 20.03
CA ASN A 131 10.21 -7.78 19.41
C ASN A 131 9.76 -8.39 18.06
N ASN A 132 8.49 -8.70 17.99
CA ASN A 132 7.80 -9.22 16.81
C ASN A 132 6.63 -8.34 16.39
N ASP A 133 6.60 -7.07 16.83
CA ASP A 133 5.55 -6.12 16.47
C ASP A 133 5.52 -5.92 14.93
N PRO A 134 4.42 -6.28 14.27
CA PRO A 134 4.26 -6.09 12.83
C PRO A 134 4.24 -4.60 12.42
N ALA A 135 3.91 -3.72 13.34
CA ALA A 135 3.94 -2.27 13.11
C ALA A 135 5.35 -1.68 13.25
N GLN A 136 6.33 -2.46 13.72
CA GLN A 136 7.70 -1.97 13.90
C GLN A 136 8.29 -1.45 12.59
N GLY A 137 8.63 -0.16 12.57
CA GLY A 137 9.18 0.53 11.40
C GLY A 137 8.13 0.83 10.32
N ALA A 138 6.83 0.71 10.63
CA ALA A 138 5.78 1.23 9.76
C ALA A 138 5.87 2.77 9.72
N LEU A 139 5.77 3.29 8.50
CA LEU A 139 5.74 4.73 8.28
C LEU A 139 4.29 5.24 8.41
N PRO A 140 4.11 6.48 8.87
CA PRO A 140 2.78 7.05 9.01
C PRO A 140 2.11 7.20 7.64
N VAL A 141 0.87 6.74 7.56
CA VAL A 141 0.01 6.88 6.39
C VAL A 141 -1.41 7.24 6.82
N THR A 142 -2.16 7.84 5.93
CA THR A 142 -3.58 8.11 6.12
C THR A 142 -4.40 7.35 5.11
N PHE A 143 -5.61 6.94 5.50
CA PHE A 143 -6.53 6.23 4.63
C PHE A 143 -7.80 7.03 4.42
N ALA A 144 -8.30 7.04 3.20
CA ALA A 144 -9.59 7.59 2.81
C ALA A 144 -10.32 6.60 1.89
N ARG A 145 -11.64 6.68 1.83
CA ARG A 145 -12.42 5.93 0.83
C ARG A 145 -12.05 6.36 -0.58
N TYR A 146 -11.97 5.40 -1.48
CA TYR A 146 -11.70 5.62 -2.90
C TYR A 146 -12.59 4.67 -3.72
N GLY A 147 -13.42 5.26 -4.58
CA GLY A 147 -14.39 4.48 -5.36
C GLY A 147 -15.41 3.74 -4.49
N SER A 148 -15.80 2.57 -4.95
CA SER A 148 -16.84 1.75 -4.31
C SER A 148 -16.29 0.71 -3.34
N SER A 149 -15.07 0.21 -3.58
CA SER A 149 -14.51 -0.95 -2.87
C SER A 149 -13.03 -0.81 -2.55
N SER A 150 -12.49 0.41 -2.65
CA SER A 150 -11.06 0.66 -2.45
C SER A 150 -10.79 1.71 -1.39
N LEU A 151 -9.56 1.72 -0.94
CA LEU A 151 -9.00 2.74 -0.06
C LEU A 151 -7.86 3.46 -0.78
N LYS A 152 -7.80 4.77 -0.62
CA LYS A 152 -6.65 5.59 -0.94
C LYS A 152 -5.77 5.70 0.31
N MET A 153 -4.52 5.26 0.20
CA MET A 153 -3.47 5.44 1.19
C MET A 153 -2.59 6.61 0.76
N THR A 154 -2.45 7.60 1.59
CA THR A 154 -1.59 8.78 1.35
C THR A 154 -0.43 8.77 2.34
N THR A 155 0.78 8.99 1.84
CA THR A 155 1.98 9.19 2.64
C THR A 155 2.56 10.58 2.39
N GLY A 156 3.26 11.13 3.39
CA GLY A 156 4.09 12.32 3.18
C GLY A 156 5.26 12.05 2.24
N PRO A 157 6.09 13.07 1.96
CA PRO A 157 7.34 12.90 1.21
C PRO A 157 8.21 11.84 1.87
N LEU A 158 8.74 10.92 1.07
CA LEU A 158 9.60 9.84 1.55
C LEU A 158 11.06 10.13 1.19
N PRO A 159 12.01 9.95 2.10
CA PRO A 159 13.42 10.08 1.77
C PRO A 159 13.87 9.02 0.77
N PRO A 160 14.97 9.24 0.03
CA PRO A 160 15.51 8.24 -0.89
C PRO A 160 15.69 6.87 -0.24
N GLY A 161 15.34 5.83 -0.98
CA GLY A 161 15.42 4.45 -0.50
C GLY A 161 14.46 3.49 -1.20
N GLU A 162 14.43 2.26 -0.70
CA GLU A 162 13.52 1.20 -1.15
C GLU A 162 12.37 1.02 -0.16
N TYR A 163 11.17 0.79 -0.64
CA TYR A 163 9.95 0.72 0.16
C TYR A 163 9.09 -0.47 -0.23
N ALA A 164 8.30 -0.93 0.73
CA ALA A 164 7.32 -2.00 0.55
C ALA A 164 5.97 -1.62 1.15
N LEU A 165 4.92 -1.89 0.40
CA LEU A 165 3.53 -1.92 0.84
C LEU A 165 3.07 -3.36 0.95
N GLY A 166 2.26 -3.67 1.95
CA GLY A 166 1.77 -5.03 2.13
C GLY A 166 0.94 -5.21 3.39
N ARG A 167 0.69 -6.47 3.70
CA ARG A 167 0.05 -6.89 4.95
C ARG A 167 1.07 -7.55 5.87
N PRO A 168 0.93 -7.40 7.21
CA PRO A 168 1.76 -8.11 8.16
C PRO A 168 1.76 -9.63 7.89
N TYR A 169 2.94 -10.23 8.03
CA TYR A 169 3.16 -11.68 7.88
C TYR A 169 2.85 -12.30 6.51
N ILE A 170 2.48 -11.50 5.51
CA ILE A 170 2.31 -11.94 4.14
C ILE A 170 3.62 -11.74 3.37
N GLN A 171 4.09 -12.80 2.71
CA GLN A 171 5.35 -12.78 1.96
C GLN A 171 5.31 -11.92 0.68
N THR A 172 4.10 -11.62 0.18
CA THR A 172 3.96 -10.76 -0.99
C THR A 172 3.98 -9.30 -0.57
N ALA A 173 4.84 -8.53 -1.21
CA ALA A 173 4.93 -7.09 -1.05
C ALA A 173 4.88 -6.38 -2.40
N PHE A 174 4.43 -5.12 -2.38
CA PHE A 174 4.41 -4.22 -3.52
C PHE A 174 5.51 -3.18 -3.31
N CYS A 175 6.58 -3.33 -4.09
CA CYS A 175 7.82 -2.61 -3.88
C CYS A 175 7.95 -1.43 -4.83
N PHE A 176 8.63 -0.39 -4.36
CA PHE A 176 9.02 0.77 -5.15
C PHE A 176 10.25 1.44 -4.52
N GLY A 177 10.91 2.28 -5.29
CA GLY A 177 12.01 3.08 -4.80
C GLY A 177 11.75 4.56 -4.93
N ILE A 178 12.44 5.33 -4.10
CA ILE A 178 12.50 6.79 -4.12
C ILE A 178 13.92 7.22 -4.48
N ASP A 179 14.04 8.15 -5.44
CA ASP A 179 15.31 8.75 -5.86
C ASP A 179 15.50 10.13 -5.27
#